data_70060d51e0c88396b26ca52585c4738f
#
_entry.id   70060d51e0c88396b26ca52585c4738f
#
_cell.length_a   1.000
_cell.length_b   1.000
_cell.length_c   1.000
_cell.angle_alpha   90.00
_cell.angle_beta   90.00
_cell.angle_gamma   90.00
#
_symmetry.space_group_name_H-M   'P 1'
#
loop_
_entity.id
_entity.type
_entity.pdbx_description
1 polymer ?
#
loop_
_entity_poly.entity_id
_entity_poly.type
_entity_poly.pdbx_seq_one_letter_code
_entity_poly.pdbx_strand_id
1 'polypeptide(L)'
;MFTQELNISIQRGAHRDELIESLIHLGYERASMVIEPGVYSVKGAIVDVFPSNHNQPIRFDFFSGSLDRLTSFRPDTQRSIRDLDETVISPYDSELIKRFSFDNRVLDSDVVSNIQDGDYVVHERYGIGIYQGFTRLKIGNQEGEYVLVQFKGADKLYMPLDQIPLLHRYTGVESSPRLNGLYDGGWERTRRNAHRALKVIAEEIFSMFKLRQSVQGYAFAPDSDDQLSFEMAFPFDETPDQLCAIQDVKKDMESNQPMDRLVCGDVGFGKTEVLLRAAVKAALNGKQVMVLVPTTILSEQHYNSFLTRCEGMSISIGVMSRLKSSNHNKKVLSGLIHHHIDIVIGTHRLLSSDVKFKDLGLVIVDEEQRFGVQHKEKIKAMSKNIDILTTSATPIPRTLYMSLTGAKAISTLNTPPMGRVPIQTMIGEYSPELIQAAIKKELSRGGQVYFLHNHIDQMATMSSEISRLVPGIRIRIAHGQMKPKTLEDVMVSF
;
A
#
# COMPACT_ATOMS: atom_id res chain seq x y z
N MET A 1 36.99 28.23 -10.21
CA MET A 1 38.14 27.40 -10.66
C MET A 1 38.29 26.22 -9.71
N PHE A 2 37.50 25.18 -9.84
CA PHE A 2 37.71 23.89 -9.16
C PHE A 2 37.17 22.81 -10.11
N THR A 3 38.07 22.26 -10.91
CA THR A 3 37.76 21.26 -11.93
C THR A 3 38.65 20.05 -11.77
N GLN A 4 38.69 19.47 -10.57
CA GLN A 4 39.33 18.16 -10.42
C GLN A 4 38.29 17.19 -9.87
N GLU A 5 37.96 16.20 -10.71
CA GLU A 5 37.19 15.02 -10.29
C GLU A 5 38.01 14.20 -9.29
N LEU A 6 37.36 13.68 -8.27
CA LEU A 6 37.99 12.82 -7.27
C LEU A 6 37.90 11.36 -7.71
N ASN A 7 39.03 10.79 -8.11
CA ASN A 7 39.15 9.39 -8.50
C ASN A 7 39.54 8.55 -7.29
N ILE A 8 38.67 7.64 -6.89
CA ILE A 8 38.90 6.75 -5.73
C ILE A 8 38.89 5.30 -6.21
N SER A 9 39.91 4.54 -5.85
CA SER A 9 39.95 3.08 -6.07
C SER A 9 40.42 2.37 -4.81
N ILE A 10 39.99 1.13 -4.62
CA ILE A 10 40.40 0.28 -3.49
C ILE A 10 41.90 0.07 -3.51
N GLN A 11 42.50 -0.05 -4.71
CA GLN A 11 43.95 -0.29 -4.88
C GLN A 11 44.83 0.89 -4.48
N ARG A 12 44.33 2.14 -4.53
CA ARG A 12 45.09 3.36 -4.20
C ARG A 12 45.02 3.76 -2.73
N GLY A 13 44.16 3.13 -1.94
CA GLY A 13 44.03 3.33 -0.51
C GLY A 13 43.62 4.75 -0.17
N ALA A 14 42.34 5.07 -0.15
CA ALA A 14 41.85 6.37 0.34
C ALA A 14 41.71 6.35 1.87
N HIS A 15 42.06 7.48 2.52
CA HIS A 15 41.84 7.66 3.94
C HIS A 15 40.47 8.32 4.16
N ARG A 16 39.76 7.87 5.21
CA ARG A 16 38.40 8.32 5.53
C ARG A 16 38.27 9.83 5.66
N ASP A 17 39.17 10.44 6.43
CA ASP A 17 39.11 11.88 6.75
C ASP A 17 39.47 12.73 5.52
N GLU A 18 40.39 12.28 4.68
CA GLU A 18 40.73 12.90 3.39
C GLU A 18 39.55 12.85 2.42
N LEU A 19 38.77 11.75 2.41
CA LEU A 19 37.54 11.67 1.62
C LEU A 19 36.51 12.68 2.09
N ILE A 20 36.30 12.82 3.39
CA ILE A 20 35.33 13.77 3.95
C ILE A 20 35.72 15.21 3.63
N GLU A 21 37.00 15.57 3.78
CA GLU A 21 37.51 16.90 3.41
C GLU A 21 37.33 17.17 1.91
N SER A 22 37.62 16.20 1.07
CA SER A 22 37.44 16.29 -0.38
C SER A 22 35.99 16.49 -0.77
N LEU A 23 35.04 15.79 -0.13
CA LEU A 23 33.59 15.96 -0.36
C LEU A 23 33.11 17.37 0.00
N ILE A 24 33.60 17.92 1.11
CA ILE A 24 33.29 19.30 1.53
C ILE A 24 33.83 20.29 0.47
N HIS A 25 35.05 20.11 0.01
CA HIS A 25 35.65 20.95 -1.03
C HIS A 25 34.97 20.83 -2.38
N LEU A 26 34.39 19.66 -2.69
CA LEU A 26 33.61 19.40 -3.89
C LEU A 26 32.16 19.94 -3.79
N GLY A 27 31.77 20.56 -2.67
CA GLY A 27 30.47 21.18 -2.50
C GLY A 27 29.33 20.24 -2.02
N TYR A 28 29.66 19.04 -1.52
CA TYR A 28 28.66 18.11 -0.98
C TYR A 28 28.20 18.53 0.42
N GLU A 29 26.90 18.42 0.68
CA GLU A 29 26.33 18.77 1.99
C GLU A 29 26.19 17.52 2.89
N ARG A 30 26.47 17.70 4.19
CA ARG A 30 26.34 16.61 5.16
C ARG A 30 24.88 16.39 5.56
N ALA A 31 24.41 15.15 5.43
CA ALA A 31 23.07 14.75 5.83
C ALA A 31 23.12 13.56 6.81
N SER A 32 22.00 13.29 7.50
CA SER A 32 21.87 12.10 8.36
C SER A 32 21.69 10.80 7.55
N MET A 33 21.18 10.93 6.32
CA MET A 33 20.93 9.82 5.38
C MET A 33 21.11 10.33 3.95
N VAL A 34 21.65 9.48 3.09
CA VAL A 34 21.90 9.81 1.67
C VAL A 34 20.74 9.32 0.84
N ILE A 35 19.90 10.26 0.35
CA ILE A 35 18.68 9.96 -0.41
C ILE A 35 18.72 10.64 -1.78
N GLU A 36 19.38 11.78 -1.89
CA GLU A 36 19.44 12.61 -3.11
C GLU A 36 20.88 12.96 -3.49
N PRO A 37 21.16 13.28 -4.77
CA PRO A 37 22.49 13.69 -5.21
C PRO A 37 22.98 14.96 -4.50
N GLY A 38 24.30 15.03 -4.25
CA GLY A 38 24.94 16.19 -3.61
C GLY A 38 25.03 16.10 -2.11
N VAL A 39 24.56 15.02 -1.48
CA VAL A 39 24.69 14.83 -0.03
C VAL A 39 25.62 13.67 0.31
N TYR A 40 26.23 13.75 1.50
CA TYR A 40 27.00 12.66 2.09
C TYR A 40 26.62 12.44 3.56
N SER A 41 26.84 11.24 4.07
CA SER A 41 26.58 10.84 5.46
C SER A 41 27.76 10.10 6.02
N VAL A 42 28.08 10.32 7.29
CA VAL A 42 29.16 9.64 8.00
C VAL A 42 28.59 8.91 9.20
N LYS A 43 28.77 7.58 9.23
CA LYS A 43 28.31 6.70 10.30
C LYS A 43 29.44 5.78 10.75
N GLY A 44 30.22 6.20 11.74
CA GLY A 44 31.38 5.41 12.21
C GLY A 44 32.44 5.27 11.13
N ALA A 45 32.73 4.05 10.72
CA ALA A 45 33.69 3.72 9.66
C ALA A 45 33.11 3.80 8.24
N ILE A 46 31.82 4.13 8.10
CA ILE A 46 31.13 4.17 6.81
C ILE A 46 30.93 5.63 6.39
N VAL A 47 31.25 5.91 5.12
CA VAL A 47 30.91 7.16 4.44
C VAL A 47 30.04 6.84 3.24
N ASP A 48 28.81 7.31 3.27
CA ASP A 48 27.87 7.20 2.14
C ASP A 48 27.86 8.54 1.39
N VAL A 49 27.89 8.50 0.06
CA VAL A 49 27.78 9.70 -0.78
C VAL A 49 26.92 9.43 -2.00
N PHE A 50 26.14 10.43 -2.45
CA PHE A 50 25.43 10.35 -3.71
C PHE A 50 26.06 11.34 -4.70
N PRO A 51 27.00 10.87 -5.53
CA PRO A 51 27.67 11.72 -6.50
C PRO A 51 26.69 12.22 -7.56
N SER A 52 26.85 13.46 -8.02
CA SER A 52 26.03 14.07 -9.05
C SER A 52 26.10 13.39 -10.42
N ASN A 53 27.22 12.72 -10.68
CA ASN A 53 27.51 11.96 -11.91
C ASN A 53 27.11 10.48 -11.85
N HIS A 54 26.46 10.02 -10.78
CA HIS A 54 26.00 8.66 -10.62
C HIS A 54 24.49 8.57 -10.44
N ASN A 55 23.90 7.48 -10.93
CA ASN A 55 22.46 7.19 -10.79
C ASN A 55 22.11 6.52 -9.43
N GLN A 56 23.12 6.17 -8.64
CA GLN A 56 22.98 5.51 -7.35
C GLN A 56 24.03 6.01 -6.38
N PRO A 57 23.70 6.08 -5.07
CA PRO A 57 24.65 6.44 -4.04
C PRO A 57 25.68 5.33 -3.84
N ILE A 58 26.84 5.75 -3.34
CA ILE A 58 28.03 4.91 -3.13
C ILE A 58 28.37 4.89 -1.67
N ARG A 59 28.69 3.71 -1.15
CA ARG A 59 29.13 3.46 0.23
C ARG A 59 30.59 3.10 0.24
N PHE A 60 31.34 3.78 1.07
CA PHE A 60 32.74 3.57 1.36
C PHE A 60 32.87 2.98 2.76
N ASP A 61 33.28 1.73 2.86
CA ASP A 61 33.56 1.05 4.12
C ASP A 61 35.05 1.14 4.41
N PHE A 62 35.42 1.70 5.59
CA PHE A 62 36.81 1.87 6.01
C PHE A 62 37.13 0.91 7.14
N PHE A 63 38.31 0.23 7.02
CA PHE A 63 38.86 -0.55 8.10
C PHE A 63 40.23 0.04 8.53
N SER A 64 40.38 0.33 9.83
CA SER A 64 41.57 1.02 10.37
C SER A 64 41.93 2.33 9.64
N GLY A 65 40.96 3.05 9.12
CA GLY A 65 41.15 4.33 8.42
C GLY A 65 41.40 4.21 6.90
N SER A 66 41.67 3.03 6.38
CA SER A 66 41.86 2.78 4.95
C SER A 66 40.62 2.20 4.31
N LEU A 67 40.38 2.51 3.04
CA LEU A 67 39.22 2.02 2.27
C LEU A 67 39.36 0.49 2.07
N ASP A 68 38.36 -0.26 2.60
CA ASP A 68 38.30 -1.72 2.55
C ASP A 68 37.35 -2.19 1.47
N ARG A 69 36.15 -1.53 1.37
CA ARG A 69 35.14 -1.93 0.42
C ARG A 69 34.41 -0.72 -0.15
N LEU A 70 34.03 -0.85 -1.43
CA LEU A 70 33.25 0.16 -2.16
C LEU A 70 32.01 -0.49 -2.74
N THR A 71 30.80 0.04 -2.44
CA THR A 71 29.56 -0.54 -2.92
C THR A 71 28.58 0.53 -3.37
N SER A 72 27.82 0.26 -4.44
CA SER A 72 26.60 1.04 -4.72
C SER A 72 25.45 0.50 -3.89
N PHE A 73 24.52 1.38 -3.50
CA PHE A 73 23.36 0.97 -2.70
C PHE A 73 22.07 1.71 -3.14
N ARG A 74 20.93 1.19 -2.73
CA ARG A 74 19.63 1.82 -3.00
C ARG A 74 19.35 2.94 -1.99
N PRO A 75 18.98 4.14 -2.44
CA PRO A 75 18.71 5.26 -1.54
C PRO A 75 17.47 5.04 -0.65
N ASP A 76 16.48 4.29 -1.14
CA ASP A 76 15.22 3.98 -0.46
C ASP A 76 15.38 2.94 0.66
N THR A 77 16.16 1.87 0.41
CA THR A 77 16.33 0.74 1.33
C THR A 77 17.67 0.74 2.06
N GLN A 78 18.62 1.58 1.64
CA GLN A 78 20.01 1.63 2.14
C GLN A 78 20.78 0.30 1.99
N ARG A 79 20.29 -0.63 1.15
CA ARG A 79 20.91 -1.94 0.91
C ARG A 79 21.90 -1.87 -0.24
N SER A 80 23.06 -2.46 -0.06
CA SER A 80 24.09 -2.60 -1.11
C SER A 80 23.55 -3.41 -2.30
N ILE A 81 23.89 -2.96 -3.52
CA ILE A 81 23.48 -3.58 -4.78
C ILE A 81 24.64 -4.30 -5.44
N ARG A 82 25.78 -3.61 -5.55
CA ARG A 82 26.93 -4.07 -6.33
C ARG A 82 28.22 -3.58 -5.71
N ASP A 83 29.25 -4.45 -5.69
CA ASP A 83 30.62 -4.06 -5.36
C ASP A 83 31.22 -3.29 -6.54
N LEU A 84 32.06 -2.31 -6.23
CA LEU A 84 32.76 -1.46 -7.18
C LEU A 84 34.27 -1.54 -6.86
N ASP A 85 35.14 -1.52 -7.89
CA ASP A 85 36.56 -1.49 -7.71
C ASP A 85 37.09 -0.04 -7.64
N GLU A 86 36.45 0.85 -8.35
CA GLU A 86 36.76 2.28 -8.42
C GLU A 86 35.52 3.14 -8.67
N THR A 87 35.61 4.42 -8.34
CA THR A 87 34.57 5.42 -8.60
C THR A 87 35.16 6.80 -8.81
N VAL A 88 34.46 7.61 -9.57
CA VAL A 88 34.78 9.01 -9.83
C VAL A 88 33.68 9.89 -9.25
N ILE A 89 34.04 10.82 -8.37
CA ILE A 89 33.12 11.80 -7.79
C ILE A 89 33.41 13.15 -8.42
N SER A 90 32.43 13.70 -9.14
CA SER A 90 32.52 15.03 -9.74
C SER A 90 32.12 16.11 -8.73
N PRO A 91 32.62 17.36 -8.86
CA PRO A 91 32.18 18.49 -8.04
C PRO A 91 30.67 18.64 -8.09
N TYR A 92 30.08 18.92 -6.95
CA TYR A 92 28.65 19.23 -6.85
C TYR A 92 28.42 20.68 -7.25
N ASP A 93 28.00 20.90 -8.50
CA ASP A 93 27.58 22.21 -9.00
C ASP A 93 26.05 22.27 -9.01
N SER A 94 25.50 23.00 -8.04
CA SER A 94 24.04 23.19 -7.94
C SER A 94 23.43 23.92 -9.14
N GLU A 95 24.22 24.69 -9.90
CA GLU A 95 23.75 25.36 -11.14
C GLU A 95 23.78 24.40 -12.34
N LEU A 96 24.77 23.54 -12.44
CA LEU A 96 24.82 22.48 -13.46
C LEU A 96 23.68 21.47 -13.27
N ILE A 97 23.39 21.07 -12.04
CA ILE A 97 22.27 20.18 -11.75
C ILE A 97 20.93 20.86 -12.03
N LYS A 98 20.80 22.14 -11.75
CA LYS A 98 19.64 22.90 -12.23
C LYS A 98 19.52 22.87 -13.76
N ARG A 99 20.61 22.89 -14.51
CA ARG A 99 20.60 22.74 -15.97
C ARG A 99 20.35 21.30 -16.45
N PHE A 100 20.98 20.29 -15.84
CA PHE A 100 20.78 18.87 -16.18
C PHE A 100 19.49 18.30 -15.61
N SER A 101 18.98 18.77 -14.47
CA SER A 101 17.64 18.43 -13.99
C SER A 101 16.54 19.17 -14.80
N PHE A 102 16.85 20.20 -15.57
CA PHE A 102 15.93 20.74 -16.60
C PHE A 102 15.83 19.86 -17.83
N ASP A 103 16.87 19.08 -18.20
CA ASP A 103 16.83 18.17 -19.37
C ASP A 103 16.42 16.73 -19.02
N ASN A 104 16.50 16.29 -17.76
CA ASN A 104 16.05 14.97 -17.27
C ASN A 104 14.93 15.01 -16.21
N ARG A 105 14.45 16.18 -15.85
CA ARG A 105 13.04 16.33 -15.58
C ARG A 105 12.39 16.37 -16.99
N VAL A 106 12.16 15.22 -17.51
CA VAL A 106 10.76 14.88 -17.77
C VAL A 106 10.09 15.45 -16.55
N LEU A 107 9.61 16.68 -16.70
CA LEU A 107 8.59 17.27 -15.84
C LEU A 107 7.77 16.07 -15.37
N ASP A 108 7.48 15.96 -14.09
CA ASP A 108 6.24 15.36 -13.68
C ASP A 108 5.16 16.18 -14.43
N SER A 109 5.21 16.11 -15.75
CA SER A 109 4.25 16.61 -16.70
C SER A 109 2.90 15.94 -16.42
N ASP A 110 2.91 14.80 -15.72
CA ASP A 110 1.70 14.14 -15.27
C ASP A 110 0.97 14.95 -14.19
N VAL A 111 1.62 15.80 -13.42
CA VAL A 111 0.94 16.66 -12.44
C VAL A 111 0.30 17.88 -13.13
N VAL A 112 0.96 18.47 -14.11
CA VAL A 112 0.44 19.67 -14.80
C VAL A 112 -0.31 19.33 -16.10
N SER A 113 0.04 18.24 -16.78
CA SER A 113 -0.66 17.77 -17.99
C SER A 113 -2.11 17.31 -17.71
N ASN A 114 -2.44 17.05 -16.45
CA ASN A 114 -3.80 16.69 -16.02
C ASN A 114 -4.59 17.83 -15.38
N ILE A 115 -4.05 19.05 -15.31
CA ILE A 115 -4.74 20.23 -14.76
C ILE A 115 -5.15 21.12 -15.93
N GLN A 116 -6.45 21.34 -16.08
CA GLN A 116 -7.01 22.23 -17.11
C GLN A 116 -7.34 23.61 -16.51
N ASP A 117 -7.39 24.63 -17.39
CA ASP A 117 -7.86 25.96 -16.98
C ASP A 117 -9.25 25.88 -16.37
N GLY A 118 -9.38 26.43 -15.16
CA GLY A 118 -10.62 26.34 -14.37
C GLY A 118 -10.67 25.21 -13.36
N ASP A 119 -9.71 24.29 -13.34
CA ASP A 119 -9.64 23.23 -12.34
C ASP A 119 -9.33 23.77 -10.94
N TYR A 120 -9.91 23.16 -9.92
CA TYR A 120 -9.53 23.43 -8.55
C TYR A 120 -8.21 22.77 -8.22
N VAL A 121 -7.31 23.57 -7.61
CA VAL A 121 -5.96 23.14 -7.20
C VAL A 121 -5.72 23.48 -5.74
N VAL A 122 -4.84 22.74 -5.11
CA VAL A 122 -4.42 22.97 -3.71
C VAL A 122 -2.95 23.35 -3.71
N HIS A 123 -2.67 24.55 -3.25
CA HIS A 123 -1.31 24.99 -2.99
C HIS A 123 -0.95 24.71 -1.52
N GLU A 124 0.20 24.07 -1.25
CA GLU A 124 0.58 23.64 0.10
C GLU A 124 0.53 24.77 1.15
N ARG A 125 0.90 26.01 0.78
CA ARG A 125 0.91 27.14 1.70
C ARG A 125 -0.37 27.97 1.71
N TYR A 126 -1.08 28.07 0.56
CA TYR A 126 -2.18 29.00 0.39
C TYR A 126 -3.55 28.33 0.30
N GLY A 127 -3.59 27.00 0.17
CA GLY A 127 -4.83 26.24 0.13
C GLY A 127 -5.48 26.17 -1.23
N ILE A 128 -6.81 26.13 -1.26
CA ILE A 128 -7.60 25.84 -2.46
C ILE A 128 -7.75 27.11 -3.29
N GLY A 129 -7.34 27.01 -4.57
CA GLY A 129 -7.50 28.04 -5.60
C GLY A 129 -8.00 27.43 -6.91
N ILE A 130 -8.15 28.25 -7.94
CA ILE A 130 -8.51 27.86 -9.30
C ILE A 130 -7.31 28.10 -10.21
N TYR A 131 -6.88 27.08 -10.91
CA TYR A 131 -5.82 27.17 -11.92
C TYR A 131 -6.31 27.96 -13.13
N GLN A 132 -5.51 28.91 -13.62
CA GLN A 132 -5.81 29.78 -14.75
C GLN A 132 -4.70 29.76 -15.81
N GLY A 133 -3.98 28.66 -15.93
CA GLY A 133 -2.96 28.48 -16.95
C GLY A 133 -1.63 29.16 -16.66
N PHE A 134 -0.85 29.30 -17.72
CA PHE A 134 0.45 29.95 -17.69
C PHE A 134 0.33 31.41 -18.16
N THR A 135 1.10 32.28 -17.57
CA THR A 135 1.18 33.69 -17.96
C THR A 135 2.63 34.16 -17.99
N ARG A 136 2.92 35.06 -18.94
CA ARG A 136 4.24 35.72 -19.01
C ARG A 136 4.17 37.05 -18.31
N LEU A 137 5.06 37.25 -17.36
CA LEU A 137 5.17 38.49 -16.61
C LEU A 137 6.60 39.01 -16.69
N LYS A 138 6.70 40.32 -16.82
CA LYS A 138 7.95 41.06 -16.70
C LYS A 138 8.03 41.67 -15.32
N ILE A 139 8.87 41.12 -14.44
CA ILE A 139 9.12 41.65 -13.09
C ILE A 139 10.51 42.28 -13.12
N GLY A 140 10.53 43.63 -13.10
CA GLY A 140 11.78 44.39 -13.27
C GLY A 140 12.38 44.23 -14.66
N ASN A 141 13.62 43.72 -14.74
CA ASN A 141 14.33 43.49 -16.02
C ASN A 141 14.28 42.01 -16.49
N GLN A 142 13.58 41.12 -15.77
CA GLN A 142 13.49 39.70 -16.13
C GLN A 142 12.07 39.37 -16.61
N GLU A 143 11.95 38.75 -17.76
CA GLU A 143 10.73 38.11 -18.26
C GLU A 143 10.76 36.65 -17.84
N GLY A 144 9.65 36.16 -17.27
CA GLY A 144 9.50 34.78 -16.84
C GLY A 144 8.10 34.24 -17.09
N GLU A 145 7.99 32.92 -17.20
CA GLU A 145 6.70 32.21 -17.23
C GLU A 145 6.30 31.85 -15.81
N TYR A 146 5.03 32.09 -15.48
CA TYR A 146 4.44 31.85 -14.16
C TYR A 146 3.15 31.08 -14.31
N VAL A 147 2.85 30.21 -13.35
CA VAL A 147 1.55 29.59 -13.15
C VAL A 147 0.66 30.60 -12.45
N LEU A 148 -0.55 30.82 -12.99
CA LEU A 148 -1.54 31.70 -12.39
C LEU A 148 -2.59 30.87 -11.64
N VAL A 149 -2.73 31.15 -10.35
CA VAL A 149 -3.77 30.55 -9.51
C VAL A 149 -4.62 31.66 -8.89
N GLN A 150 -5.93 31.60 -9.08
CA GLN A 150 -6.90 32.53 -8.50
C GLN A 150 -7.42 31.98 -7.18
N PHE A 151 -7.45 32.84 -6.17
CA PHE A 151 -7.95 32.57 -4.82
C PHE A 151 -9.25 33.35 -4.55
N LYS A 152 -9.78 33.28 -3.31
CA LYS A 152 -10.97 33.98 -2.88
C LYS A 152 -10.84 35.48 -3.08
N GLY A 153 -11.91 36.15 -3.51
CA GLY A 153 -11.93 37.60 -3.68
C GLY A 153 -11.20 38.11 -4.93
N ALA A 154 -10.91 37.23 -5.89
CA ALA A 154 -10.13 37.48 -7.09
C ALA A 154 -8.62 37.75 -6.84
N ASP A 155 -8.10 37.41 -5.67
CA ASP A 155 -6.66 37.41 -5.39
C ASP A 155 -5.95 36.47 -6.36
N LYS A 156 -4.81 36.91 -6.89
CA LYS A 156 -4.02 36.15 -7.85
C LYS A 156 -2.63 35.84 -7.29
N LEU A 157 -2.26 34.57 -7.39
CA LEU A 157 -0.90 34.11 -7.08
C LEU A 157 -0.19 33.81 -8.39
N TYR A 158 0.94 34.48 -8.62
CA TYR A 158 1.83 34.18 -9.71
C TYR A 158 2.99 33.35 -9.18
N MET A 159 2.99 32.09 -9.54
CA MET A 159 3.93 31.08 -9.03
C MET A 159 4.99 30.74 -10.09
N PRO A 160 6.29 30.87 -9.79
CA PRO A 160 7.34 30.43 -10.70
C PRO A 160 7.24 28.94 -11.01
N LEU A 161 7.75 28.53 -12.18
CA LEU A 161 7.65 27.12 -12.64
C LEU A 161 8.35 26.11 -11.71
N ASP A 162 9.40 26.53 -11.02
CA ASP A 162 10.13 25.72 -10.05
C ASP A 162 9.31 25.37 -8.79
N GLN A 163 8.20 26.08 -8.56
CA GLN A 163 7.29 25.84 -7.43
C GLN A 163 6.07 24.99 -7.81
N ILE A 164 5.95 24.55 -9.05
CA ILE A 164 4.87 23.65 -9.50
C ILE A 164 4.68 22.41 -8.61
N PRO A 165 5.73 21.76 -8.06
CA PRO A 165 5.56 20.64 -7.14
C PRO A 165 4.75 20.96 -5.86
N LEU A 166 4.56 22.24 -5.52
CA LEU A 166 3.72 22.67 -4.38
C LEU A 166 2.23 22.77 -4.75
N LEU A 167 1.88 22.53 -6.02
CA LEU A 167 0.52 22.62 -6.53
C LEU A 167 0.00 21.22 -6.84
N HIS A 168 -1.12 20.87 -6.25
CA HIS A 168 -1.76 19.56 -6.44
C HIS A 168 -3.18 19.76 -6.96
N ARG A 169 -3.64 18.84 -7.81
CA ARG A 169 -5.05 18.84 -8.22
C ARG A 169 -5.94 18.58 -7.01
N TYR A 170 -7.04 19.32 -6.89
CA TYR A 170 -8.01 19.07 -5.83
C TYR A 170 -8.76 17.75 -6.10
N THR A 171 -8.67 16.82 -5.15
CA THR A 171 -9.31 15.48 -5.22
C THR A 171 -10.41 15.30 -4.15
N GLY A 172 -10.89 16.39 -3.55
CA GLY A 172 -11.92 16.33 -2.52
C GLY A 172 -13.31 15.95 -3.06
N VAL A 173 -14.21 15.63 -2.15
CA VAL A 173 -15.57 15.14 -2.45
C VAL A 173 -16.49 16.26 -2.99
N GLU A 174 -16.19 17.51 -2.69
CA GLU A 174 -17.01 18.66 -3.12
C GLU A 174 -16.66 19.03 -4.56
N SER A 175 -17.68 19.06 -5.42
CA SER A 175 -17.52 19.49 -6.82
C SER A 175 -17.20 20.98 -6.97
N SER A 176 -17.48 21.79 -5.94
CA SER A 176 -17.19 23.22 -5.89
C SER A 176 -16.70 23.62 -4.49
N PRO A 177 -15.41 23.38 -4.17
CA PRO A 177 -14.86 23.70 -2.87
C PRO A 177 -14.77 25.21 -2.64
N ARG A 178 -14.83 25.64 -1.37
CA ARG A 178 -14.65 27.05 -1.03
C ARG A 178 -13.19 27.44 -1.21
N LEU A 179 -12.97 28.50 -1.97
CA LEU A 179 -11.64 29.06 -2.19
C LEU A 179 -11.07 29.66 -0.89
N ASN A 180 -9.81 29.47 -0.64
CA ASN A 180 -9.08 30.09 0.46
C ASN A 180 -8.66 31.52 0.10
N GLY A 181 -8.55 32.40 1.07
CA GLY A 181 -7.95 33.73 0.90
C GLY A 181 -6.44 33.65 1.12
N LEU A 182 -5.68 34.39 0.32
CA LEU A 182 -4.20 34.39 0.43
C LEU A 182 -3.70 34.90 1.79
N TYR A 183 -4.47 35.79 2.43
CA TYR A 183 -4.06 36.52 3.65
C TYR A 183 -4.98 36.32 4.84
N ASP A 184 -6.05 35.50 4.73
CA ASP A 184 -7.06 35.37 5.80
C ASP A 184 -6.68 34.35 6.89
N GLY A 185 -5.55 33.66 6.75
CA GLY A 185 -5.09 32.63 7.70
C GLY A 185 -6.01 31.41 7.82
N GLY A 186 -7.04 31.30 6.98
CA GLY A 186 -8.02 30.20 7.00
C GLY A 186 -7.35 28.86 6.72
N TRP A 187 -6.49 28.82 5.71
CA TRP A 187 -5.73 27.59 5.36
C TRP A 187 -4.77 27.15 6.46
N GLU A 188 -4.05 28.09 7.06
CA GLU A 188 -3.13 27.76 8.16
C GLU A 188 -3.87 27.20 9.39
N ARG A 189 -5.10 27.68 9.68
CA ARG A 189 -5.93 27.11 10.73
C ARG A 189 -6.35 25.69 10.40
N THR A 190 -6.78 25.45 9.16
CA THR A 190 -7.15 24.11 8.69
C THR A 190 -5.97 23.15 8.78
N ARG A 191 -4.80 23.58 8.32
CA ARG A 191 -3.55 22.80 8.38
C ARG A 191 -3.13 22.52 9.83
N ARG A 192 -3.19 23.52 10.73
CA ARG A 192 -2.92 23.32 12.16
C ARG A 192 -3.89 22.36 12.83
N ASN A 193 -5.17 22.44 12.49
CA ASN A 193 -6.17 21.51 13.02
C ASN A 193 -5.93 20.08 12.52
N ALA A 194 -5.61 19.90 11.23
CA ALA A 194 -5.23 18.61 10.67
C ALA A 194 -3.96 18.06 11.34
N HIS A 195 -2.94 18.89 11.55
CA HIS A 195 -1.73 18.50 12.28
C HIS A 195 -2.00 18.09 13.73
N ARG A 196 -2.89 18.82 14.43
CA ARG A 196 -3.28 18.44 15.81
C ARG A 196 -4.03 17.12 15.81
N ALA A 197 -4.96 16.91 14.88
CA ALA A 197 -5.69 15.64 14.75
C ALA A 197 -4.75 14.47 14.43
N LEU A 198 -3.77 14.68 13.54
CA LEU A 198 -2.73 13.70 13.25
C LEU A 198 -1.85 13.38 14.47
N LYS A 199 -1.50 14.39 15.26
CA LYS A 199 -0.71 14.20 16.48
C LYS A 199 -1.47 13.37 17.52
N VAL A 200 -2.75 13.67 17.76
CA VAL A 200 -3.60 12.88 18.67
C VAL A 200 -3.68 11.42 18.20
N ILE A 201 -3.91 11.20 16.90
CA ILE A 201 -3.95 9.85 16.33
C ILE A 201 -2.59 9.15 16.52
N ALA A 202 -1.48 9.85 16.30
CA ALA A 202 -0.15 9.28 16.49
C ALA A 202 0.13 8.91 17.96
N GLU A 203 -0.30 9.75 18.91
CA GLU A 203 -0.18 9.48 20.35
C GLU A 203 -1.05 8.30 20.78
N GLU A 204 -2.27 8.17 20.26
CA GLU A 204 -3.14 7.01 20.49
C GLU A 204 -2.51 5.71 19.94
N ILE A 205 -1.98 5.75 18.73
CA ILE A 205 -1.29 4.62 18.09
C ILE A 205 -0.08 4.20 18.95
N PHE A 206 0.73 5.17 19.36
CA PHE A 206 1.92 4.92 20.15
C PHE A 206 1.61 4.37 21.55
N SER A 207 0.54 4.86 22.18
CA SER A 207 0.07 4.32 23.47
C SER A 207 -0.42 2.88 23.34
N MET A 208 -1.15 2.55 22.27
CA MET A 208 -1.58 1.18 21.97
C MET A 208 -0.40 0.24 21.71
N PHE A 209 0.60 0.72 20.96
CA PHE A 209 1.83 -0.04 20.70
C PHE A 209 2.58 -0.38 22.01
N LYS A 210 2.77 0.61 22.90
CA LYS A 210 3.37 0.38 24.23
C LYS A 210 2.58 -0.61 25.07
N LEU A 211 1.25 -0.51 25.06
CA LEU A 211 0.39 -1.46 25.78
C LEU A 211 0.56 -2.88 25.23
N ARG A 212 0.63 -3.05 23.92
CA ARG A 212 0.84 -4.37 23.30
C ARG A 212 2.20 -4.97 23.60
N GLN A 213 3.25 -4.17 23.62
CA GLN A 213 4.59 -4.65 23.99
C GLN A 213 4.69 -5.13 25.45
N SER A 214 3.84 -4.61 26.33
CA SER A 214 3.81 -4.99 27.75
C SER A 214 2.93 -6.21 28.07
N VAL A 215 2.15 -6.69 27.08
CA VAL A 215 1.22 -7.81 27.26
C VAL A 215 1.86 -9.08 26.73
N GLN A 216 1.78 -10.15 27.51
CA GLN A 216 2.15 -11.49 27.04
C GLN A 216 1.01 -12.09 26.22
N GLY A 217 1.34 -12.53 25.00
CA GLY A 217 0.48 -13.31 24.11
C GLY A 217 0.64 -14.82 24.35
N TYR A 218 -0.03 -15.59 23.51
CA TYR A 218 0.16 -17.04 23.45
C TYR A 218 1.24 -17.34 22.41
N ALA A 219 2.34 -17.98 22.83
CA ALA A 219 3.35 -18.47 21.89
C ALA A 219 2.92 -19.81 21.33
N PHE A 220 2.66 -19.88 20.04
CA PHE A 220 2.32 -21.11 19.35
C PHE A 220 3.54 -22.02 19.26
N ALA A 221 3.32 -23.33 19.28
CA ALA A 221 4.39 -24.31 19.12
C ALA A 221 4.99 -24.24 17.69
N PRO A 222 6.25 -24.69 17.50
CA PRO A 222 6.80 -24.93 16.17
C PRO A 222 5.90 -25.83 15.32
N ASP A 223 6.12 -25.83 14.01
CA ASP A 223 5.30 -26.60 13.08
C ASP A 223 5.31 -28.09 13.42
N SER A 224 4.13 -28.69 13.48
CA SER A 224 3.93 -30.13 13.61
C SER A 224 4.04 -30.84 12.25
N ASP A 225 4.15 -32.17 12.26
CA ASP A 225 4.13 -32.99 11.03
C ASP A 225 2.84 -32.77 10.24
N ASP A 226 1.70 -32.56 10.91
CA ASP A 226 0.43 -32.24 10.26
C ASP A 226 0.47 -30.89 9.54
N GLN A 227 1.09 -29.86 10.15
CA GLN A 227 1.29 -28.56 9.52
C GLN A 227 2.19 -28.69 8.28
N LEU A 228 3.30 -29.41 8.39
CA LEU A 228 4.22 -29.63 7.27
C LEU A 228 3.54 -30.39 6.13
N SER A 229 2.77 -31.44 6.45
CA SER A 229 2.00 -32.22 5.46
C SER A 229 0.95 -31.36 4.76
N PHE A 230 0.27 -30.48 5.49
CA PHE A 230 -0.68 -29.51 4.95
C PHE A 230 0.01 -28.52 3.96
N GLU A 231 1.18 -28.04 4.32
CA GLU A 231 1.92 -27.09 3.48
C GLU A 231 2.46 -27.77 2.20
N MET A 232 2.97 -29.00 2.31
CA MET A 232 3.42 -29.82 1.18
C MET A 232 2.29 -30.18 0.20
N ALA A 233 1.04 -30.22 0.67
CA ALA A 233 -0.12 -30.46 -0.17
C ALA A 233 -0.57 -29.22 -0.97
N PHE A 234 0.15 -28.11 -0.90
CA PHE A 234 -0.15 -26.93 -1.72
C PHE A 234 0.14 -27.22 -3.20
N PRO A 235 -0.85 -27.01 -4.11
CA PRO A 235 -0.72 -27.48 -5.49
C PRO A 235 0.11 -26.55 -6.40
N PHE A 236 0.68 -25.48 -5.86
CA PHE A 236 1.45 -24.48 -6.62
C PHE A 236 2.82 -24.27 -5.97
N ASP A 237 3.77 -23.78 -6.76
CA ASP A 237 5.06 -23.33 -6.25
C ASP A 237 4.91 -21.96 -5.59
N GLU A 238 5.41 -21.82 -4.36
CA GLU A 238 5.42 -20.56 -3.64
C GLU A 238 6.43 -19.58 -4.24
N THR A 239 6.05 -18.32 -4.31
CA THR A 239 7.01 -17.27 -4.64
C THR A 239 7.94 -17.00 -3.44
N PRO A 240 9.16 -16.46 -3.69
CA PRO A 240 10.07 -16.10 -2.60
C PRO A 240 9.43 -15.17 -1.55
N ASP A 241 8.60 -14.22 -2.00
CA ASP A 241 7.92 -13.29 -1.10
C ASP A 241 6.85 -13.99 -0.26
N GLN A 242 6.13 -14.97 -0.83
CA GLN A 242 5.18 -15.79 -0.07
C GLN A 242 5.89 -16.58 1.02
N LEU A 243 7.01 -17.23 0.70
CA LEU A 243 7.80 -17.98 1.68
C LEU A 243 8.31 -17.07 2.81
N CYS A 244 8.84 -15.89 2.47
CA CYS A 244 9.26 -14.90 3.46
C CYS A 244 8.09 -14.46 4.35
N ALA A 245 6.93 -14.14 3.76
CA ALA A 245 5.75 -13.71 4.52
C ALA A 245 5.23 -14.81 5.45
N ILE A 246 5.21 -16.07 5.00
CA ILE A 246 4.82 -17.24 5.81
C ILE A 246 5.78 -17.42 6.99
N GLN A 247 7.09 -17.34 6.74
CA GLN A 247 8.09 -17.43 7.80
C GLN A 247 7.98 -16.30 8.82
N ASP A 248 7.78 -15.08 8.36
CA ASP A 248 7.57 -13.92 9.20
C ASP A 248 6.35 -14.09 10.12
N VAL A 249 5.21 -14.54 9.55
CA VAL A 249 3.96 -14.80 10.31
C VAL A 249 4.20 -15.90 11.34
N LYS A 250 4.81 -17.02 10.98
CA LYS A 250 5.12 -18.12 11.90
C LYS A 250 6.02 -17.67 13.03
N LYS A 251 7.07 -16.90 12.73
CA LYS A 251 7.99 -16.34 13.72
C LYS A 251 7.27 -15.43 14.72
N ASP A 252 6.36 -14.58 14.24
CA ASP A 252 5.57 -13.73 15.12
C ASP A 252 4.64 -14.55 16.01
N MET A 253 3.94 -15.56 15.45
CA MET A 253 3.05 -16.46 16.20
C MET A 253 3.79 -17.27 17.28
N GLU A 254 5.04 -17.64 17.04
CA GLU A 254 5.89 -18.38 17.97
C GLU A 254 6.51 -17.48 19.05
N SER A 255 6.32 -16.17 18.94
CA SER A 255 6.77 -15.19 19.93
C SER A 255 5.82 -15.10 21.13
N ASN A 256 6.35 -14.70 22.27
CA ASN A 256 5.54 -14.38 23.47
C ASN A 256 4.80 -13.02 23.33
N GLN A 257 5.03 -12.28 22.26
CA GLN A 257 4.34 -11.01 22.01
C GLN A 257 3.20 -11.22 21.02
N PRO A 258 2.00 -10.66 21.28
CA PRO A 258 0.88 -10.81 20.35
C PRO A 258 1.23 -10.21 18.98
N MET A 259 1.11 -11.00 17.91
CA MET A 259 1.35 -10.58 16.54
C MET A 259 0.39 -9.45 16.12
N ASP A 260 0.89 -8.45 15.42
CA ASP A 260 0.10 -7.49 14.64
C ASP A 260 0.79 -7.26 13.30
N ARG A 261 0.43 -8.10 12.34
CA ARG A 261 1.09 -8.09 11.04
C ARG A 261 0.10 -7.81 9.91
N LEU A 262 0.58 -7.03 8.96
CA LEU A 262 -0.12 -6.76 7.70
C LEU A 262 0.61 -7.46 6.55
N VAL A 263 -0.12 -8.26 5.78
CA VAL A 263 0.35 -8.83 4.51
C VAL A 263 -0.23 -8.01 3.36
N CYS A 264 0.63 -7.28 2.68
CA CYS A 264 0.28 -6.50 1.49
C CYS A 264 0.66 -7.25 0.23
N GLY A 265 -0.16 -7.16 -0.81
CA GLY A 265 0.16 -7.73 -2.12
C GLY A 265 -1.03 -7.55 -3.05
N ASP A 266 -0.77 -7.48 -4.35
CA ASP A 266 -1.82 -7.31 -5.35
C ASP A 266 -2.80 -8.51 -5.36
N VAL A 267 -3.96 -8.31 -5.98
CA VAL A 267 -4.98 -9.37 -6.12
C VAL A 267 -4.38 -10.55 -6.89
N GLY A 268 -4.54 -11.77 -6.36
CA GLY A 268 -3.99 -12.99 -6.96
C GLY A 268 -2.52 -13.29 -6.63
N PHE A 269 -1.87 -12.53 -5.73
CA PHE A 269 -0.50 -12.83 -5.28
C PHE A 269 -0.43 -13.88 -4.14
N GLY A 270 -1.54 -14.55 -3.85
CA GLY A 270 -1.57 -15.66 -2.91
C GLY A 270 -1.64 -15.28 -1.43
N LYS A 271 -2.09 -14.06 -1.09
CA LYS A 271 -2.31 -13.65 0.30
C LYS A 271 -3.13 -14.66 1.10
N THR A 272 -4.15 -15.26 0.47
CA THR A 272 -5.04 -16.25 1.10
C THR A 272 -4.28 -17.47 1.61
N GLU A 273 -3.25 -17.95 0.91
CA GLU A 273 -2.45 -19.10 1.37
C GLU A 273 -1.67 -18.75 2.65
N VAL A 274 -1.13 -17.53 2.75
CA VAL A 274 -0.47 -17.07 3.99
C VAL A 274 -1.44 -17.09 5.17
N LEU A 275 -2.69 -16.57 4.96
CA LEU A 275 -3.74 -16.58 5.98
C LEU A 275 -4.12 -18.00 6.39
N LEU A 276 -4.23 -18.88 5.42
CA LEU A 276 -4.69 -20.26 5.63
C LEU A 276 -3.67 -21.07 6.45
N ARG A 277 -2.37 -20.94 6.14
CA ARG A 277 -1.29 -21.56 6.92
C ARG A 277 -1.25 -21.06 8.36
N ALA A 278 -1.44 -19.77 8.58
CA ALA A 278 -1.56 -19.20 9.94
C ALA A 278 -2.78 -19.74 10.70
N ALA A 279 -3.95 -19.83 10.01
CA ALA A 279 -5.17 -20.37 10.61
C ALA A 279 -5.03 -21.83 11.01
N VAL A 280 -4.44 -22.65 10.13
CA VAL A 280 -4.20 -24.08 10.41
C VAL A 280 -3.22 -24.25 11.56
N LYS A 281 -2.12 -23.49 11.58
CA LYS A 281 -1.16 -23.50 12.70
C LYS A 281 -1.85 -23.21 14.02
N ALA A 282 -2.71 -22.19 14.08
CA ALA A 282 -3.44 -21.84 15.29
C ALA A 282 -4.44 -22.95 15.71
N ALA A 283 -5.18 -23.52 14.75
CA ALA A 283 -6.13 -24.60 15.00
C ALA A 283 -5.44 -25.88 15.51
N LEU A 284 -4.33 -26.28 14.90
CA LEU A 284 -3.53 -27.44 15.34
C LEU A 284 -2.93 -27.26 16.74
N ASN A 285 -2.72 -26.01 17.18
CA ASN A 285 -2.32 -25.68 18.54
C ASN A 285 -3.51 -25.58 19.53
N GLY A 286 -4.70 -26.00 19.12
CA GLY A 286 -5.90 -26.01 19.94
C GLY A 286 -6.47 -24.62 20.23
N LYS A 287 -6.21 -23.63 19.37
CA LYS A 287 -6.78 -22.28 19.46
C LYS A 287 -7.84 -22.06 18.39
N GLN A 288 -8.86 -21.28 18.75
CA GLN A 288 -9.88 -20.89 17.79
C GLN A 288 -9.41 -19.72 16.93
N VAL A 289 -9.85 -19.71 15.67
CA VAL A 289 -9.51 -18.69 14.68
C VAL A 289 -10.76 -17.99 14.17
N MET A 290 -10.74 -16.68 14.14
CA MET A 290 -11.78 -15.84 13.52
C MET A 290 -11.26 -15.23 12.24
N VAL A 291 -11.91 -15.54 11.11
CA VAL A 291 -11.59 -14.96 9.79
C VAL A 291 -12.69 -13.99 9.39
N LEU A 292 -12.35 -12.70 9.39
CA LEU A 292 -13.23 -11.60 9.01
C LEU A 292 -13.04 -11.22 7.55
N VAL A 293 -14.13 -11.18 6.79
CA VAL A 293 -14.14 -10.77 5.39
C VAL A 293 -15.23 -9.69 5.15
N PRO A 294 -15.04 -8.77 4.18
CA PRO A 294 -15.94 -7.62 4.03
C PRO A 294 -17.32 -7.98 3.46
N THR A 295 -17.44 -9.06 2.68
CA THR A 295 -18.68 -9.42 1.99
C THR A 295 -19.09 -10.87 2.23
N THR A 296 -20.39 -11.16 2.09
CA THR A 296 -20.93 -12.52 2.20
C THR A 296 -20.41 -13.46 1.12
N ILE A 297 -20.19 -12.94 -0.08
CA ILE A 297 -19.62 -13.71 -1.21
C ILE A 297 -18.20 -14.15 -0.86
N LEU A 298 -17.38 -13.24 -0.37
CA LEU A 298 -16.03 -13.58 0.08
C LEU A 298 -16.04 -14.59 1.23
N SER A 299 -17.04 -14.52 2.15
CA SER A 299 -17.12 -15.50 3.23
C SER A 299 -17.38 -16.93 2.71
N GLU A 300 -18.20 -17.08 1.67
CA GLU A 300 -18.42 -18.40 1.05
C GLU A 300 -17.19 -18.85 0.24
N GLN A 301 -16.52 -17.94 -0.47
CA GLN A 301 -15.28 -18.27 -1.20
C GLN A 301 -14.18 -18.74 -0.25
N HIS A 302 -13.91 -18.01 0.82
CA HIS A 302 -12.94 -18.43 1.82
C HIS A 302 -13.35 -19.72 2.49
N TYR A 303 -14.64 -19.88 2.85
CA TYR A 303 -15.13 -21.10 3.45
C TYR A 303 -14.86 -22.33 2.56
N ASN A 304 -15.20 -22.25 1.29
CA ASN A 304 -14.95 -23.34 0.34
C ASN A 304 -13.45 -23.61 0.15
N SER A 305 -12.63 -22.56 0.03
CA SER A 305 -11.18 -22.70 -0.09
C SER A 305 -10.56 -23.37 1.14
N PHE A 306 -10.99 -22.97 2.34
CA PHE A 306 -10.52 -23.56 3.58
C PHE A 306 -10.97 -25.01 3.72
N LEU A 307 -12.22 -25.34 3.38
CA LEU A 307 -12.72 -26.72 3.38
C LEU A 307 -11.90 -27.62 2.45
N THR A 308 -11.68 -27.19 1.20
CA THR A 308 -10.92 -27.98 0.23
C THR A 308 -9.48 -28.20 0.68
N ARG A 309 -8.84 -27.16 1.24
CA ARG A 309 -7.45 -27.24 1.67
C ARG A 309 -7.26 -28.04 2.97
N CYS A 310 -8.25 -28.02 3.86
CA CYS A 310 -8.22 -28.78 5.14
C CYS A 310 -8.89 -30.16 5.04
N GLU A 311 -9.20 -30.62 3.82
CA GLU A 311 -9.80 -31.94 3.63
C GLU A 311 -8.89 -33.04 4.19
N GLY A 312 -9.46 -33.93 4.99
CA GLY A 312 -8.70 -34.99 5.69
C GLY A 312 -8.04 -34.58 7.00
N MET A 313 -8.07 -33.29 7.38
CA MET A 313 -7.57 -32.82 8.68
C MET A 313 -8.68 -32.83 9.75
N SER A 314 -8.29 -33.02 11.01
CA SER A 314 -9.20 -32.92 12.16
C SER A 314 -9.50 -31.47 12.57
N ILE A 315 -9.80 -30.59 11.58
CA ILE A 315 -10.09 -29.17 11.78
C ILE A 315 -11.54 -28.89 11.41
N SER A 316 -12.32 -28.36 12.33
CA SER A 316 -13.72 -28.01 12.14
C SER A 316 -13.89 -26.56 11.71
N ILE A 317 -14.49 -26.33 10.52
CA ILE A 317 -14.64 -25.01 9.94
C ILE A 317 -16.12 -24.63 9.88
N GLY A 318 -16.46 -23.46 10.42
CA GLY A 318 -17.79 -22.87 10.38
C GLY A 318 -17.87 -21.60 9.55
N VAL A 319 -19.03 -21.32 8.96
CA VAL A 319 -19.29 -20.03 8.29
C VAL A 319 -20.49 -19.33 8.91
N MET A 320 -20.35 -18.03 9.18
CA MET A 320 -21.42 -17.20 9.71
C MET A 320 -21.67 -15.99 8.81
N SER A 321 -22.80 -15.97 8.16
CA SER A 321 -23.22 -14.86 7.30
C SER A 321 -24.73 -14.61 7.41
N ARG A 322 -25.17 -13.47 6.89
CA ARG A 322 -26.62 -13.15 6.83
C ARG A 322 -27.38 -14.05 5.85
N LEU A 323 -26.69 -14.74 4.95
CA LEU A 323 -27.26 -15.64 3.96
C LEU A 323 -27.59 -17.02 4.54
N LYS A 324 -26.92 -17.41 5.62
CA LYS A 324 -27.19 -18.69 6.31
C LYS A 324 -28.44 -18.61 7.19
N SER A 325 -29.14 -19.71 7.34
CA SER A 325 -30.34 -19.79 8.17
C SER A 325 -30.03 -19.44 9.63
N SER A 326 -31.05 -18.94 10.34
CA SER A 326 -30.93 -18.66 11.78
C SER A 326 -30.49 -19.88 12.58
N ASN A 327 -31.01 -21.08 12.22
CA ASN A 327 -30.62 -22.34 12.86
C ASN A 327 -29.16 -22.71 12.61
N HIS A 328 -28.65 -22.48 11.40
CA HIS A 328 -27.23 -22.67 11.10
C HIS A 328 -26.36 -21.76 11.95
N ASN A 329 -26.67 -20.45 11.97
CA ASN A 329 -25.91 -19.49 12.78
C ASN A 329 -25.94 -19.84 14.28
N LYS A 330 -27.08 -20.31 14.82
CA LYS A 330 -27.16 -20.78 16.20
C LYS A 330 -26.27 -22.00 16.46
N LYS A 331 -26.20 -22.98 15.55
CA LYS A 331 -25.28 -24.14 15.66
C LYS A 331 -23.82 -23.67 15.67
N VAL A 332 -23.45 -22.73 14.80
CA VAL A 332 -22.09 -22.16 14.77
C VAL A 332 -21.78 -21.45 16.09
N LEU A 333 -22.68 -20.62 16.61
CA LEU A 333 -22.49 -19.96 17.91
C LEU A 333 -22.28 -20.95 19.05
N SER A 334 -23.11 -21.98 19.14
CA SER A 334 -22.93 -23.06 20.13
C SER A 334 -21.59 -23.78 19.91
N GLY A 335 -21.21 -24.07 18.68
CA GLY A 335 -19.94 -24.71 18.35
C GLY A 335 -18.73 -23.90 18.78
N LEU A 336 -18.77 -22.57 18.68
CA LEU A 336 -17.69 -21.69 19.13
C LEU A 336 -17.54 -21.68 20.65
N ILE A 337 -18.66 -21.62 21.39
CA ILE A 337 -18.65 -21.61 22.86
C ILE A 337 -18.12 -22.95 23.43
N HIS A 338 -18.41 -24.07 22.78
CA HIS A 338 -18.00 -25.39 23.27
C HIS A 338 -16.70 -25.89 22.63
N HIS A 339 -16.08 -25.08 21.74
CA HIS A 339 -14.87 -25.46 20.97
C HIS A 339 -15.09 -26.69 20.09
N HIS A 340 -16.24 -26.75 19.44
CA HIS A 340 -16.51 -27.74 18.38
C HIS A 340 -16.22 -27.16 16.99
N ILE A 341 -15.87 -25.89 16.90
CA ILE A 341 -15.45 -25.17 15.70
C ILE A 341 -14.13 -24.52 16.00
N ASP A 342 -13.12 -24.85 15.20
CA ASP A 342 -11.76 -24.35 15.32
C ASP A 342 -11.58 -23.06 14.51
N ILE A 343 -12.12 -23.00 13.29
CA ILE A 343 -12.02 -21.84 12.40
C ILE A 343 -13.43 -21.36 12.04
N VAL A 344 -13.73 -20.11 12.28
CA VAL A 344 -14.98 -19.49 11.83
C VAL A 344 -14.71 -18.36 10.86
N ILE A 345 -15.40 -18.42 9.71
CA ILE A 345 -15.29 -17.42 8.64
C ILE A 345 -16.59 -16.63 8.55
N GLY A 346 -16.52 -15.32 8.45
CA GLY A 346 -17.72 -14.52 8.34
C GLY A 346 -17.48 -13.04 8.15
N THR A 347 -18.58 -12.30 8.02
CA THR A 347 -18.57 -10.85 7.87
C THR A 347 -18.55 -10.15 9.24
N HIS A 348 -18.77 -8.82 9.26
CA HIS A 348 -18.94 -8.02 10.48
C HIS A 348 -19.93 -8.63 11.51
N ARG A 349 -20.75 -9.61 11.14
CA ARG A 349 -21.63 -10.38 12.02
C ARG A 349 -20.83 -11.07 13.16
N LEU A 350 -19.57 -11.48 12.87
CA LEU A 350 -18.69 -12.08 13.88
C LEU A 350 -18.27 -11.11 15.00
N LEU A 351 -18.41 -9.80 14.77
CA LEU A 351 -18.12 -8.75 15.77
C LEU A 351 -19.33 -8.39 16.65
N SER A 352 -20.42 -9.15 16.58
CA SER A 352 -21.61 -8.92 17.41
C SER A 352 -21.41 -9.49 18.81
N SER A 353 -22.06 -8.90 19.82
CA SER A 353 -21.88 -9.20 21.23
C SER A 353 -22.29 -10.63 21.65
N ASP A 354 -23.12 -11.29 20.85
CA ASP A 354 -23.55 -12.66 21.05
C ASP A 354 -22.55 -13.73 20.59
N VAL A 355 -21.51 -13.32 19.82
CA VAL A 355 -20.44 -14.22 19.39
C VAL A 355 -19.41 -14.32 20.51
N LYS A 356 -19.29 -15.50 21.07
CA LYS A 356 -18.33 -15.80 22.15
C LYS A 356 -17.48 -16.99 21.74
N PHE A 357 -16.20 -16.89 21.97
CA PHE A 357 -15.21 -17.93 21.76
C PHE A 357 -14.83 -18.55 23.11
N LYS A 358 -14.51 -19.83 23.11
CA LYS A 358 -13.95 -20.49 24.28
C LYS A 358 -12.47 -20.16 24.44
N ASP A 359 -11.70 -20.18 23.35
CA ASP A 359 -10.26 -19.94 23.36
C ASP A 359 -9.77 -19.37 22.02
N LEU A 360 -10.08 -18.09 21.77
CA LEU A 360 -9.67 -17.38 20.55
C LEU A 360 -8.18 -17.05 20.62
N GLY A 361 -7.39 -17.54 19.67
CA GLY A 361 -5.94 -17.30 19.59
C GLY A 361 -5.50 -16.43 18.40
N LEU A 362 -6.28 -16.43 17.31
CA LEU A 362 -5.92 -15.70 16.08
C LEU A 362 -7.15 -15.01 15.48
N VAL A 363 -6.97 -13.74 15.11
CA VAL A 363 -7.93 -12.96 14.32
C VAL A 363 -7.31 -12.62 12.98
N ILE A 364 -7.93 -13.09 11.92
CA ILE A 364 -7.57 -12.77 10.53
C ILE A 364 -8.57 -11.78 9.98
N VAL A 365 -8.09 -10.71 9.34
CA VAL A 365 -8.94 -9.69 8.70
C VAL A 365 -8.50 -9.53 7.26
N ASP A 366 -9.32 -10.03 6.35
CA ASP A 366 -9.07 -9.85 4.91
C ASP A 366 -9.65 -8.54 4.41
N GLU A 367 -8.90 -7.81 3.57
CA GLU A 367 -9.27 -6.49 3.04
C GLU A 367 -9.65 -5.48 4.16
N GLU A 368 -8.74 -5.29 5.15
CA GLU A 368 -8.95 -4.44 6.33
C GLU A 368 -9.49 -3.03 5.99
N GLN A 369 -9.12 -2.47 4.84
CA GLN A 369 -9.55 -1.13 4.41
C GLN A 369 -11.06 -1.02 4.17
N ARG A 370 -11.75 -2.14 3.94
CA ARG A 370 -13.21 -2.17 3.71
C ARG A 370 -14.04 -2.18 5.01
N PHE A 371 -13.39 -2.28 6.17
CA PHE A 371 -14.06 -2.23 7.46
C PHE A 371 -14.12 -0.79 7.99
N GLY A 372 -15.29 -0.39 8.47
CA GLY A 372 -15.51 0.92 9.09
C GLY A 372 -14.77 1.07 10.43
N VAL A 373 -14.62 2.32 10.89
CA VAL A 373 -13.88 2.68 12.11
C VAL A 373 -14.37 1.89 13.35
N GLN A 374 -15.68 1.82 13.56
CA GLN A 374 -16.27 1.09 14.69
C GLN A 374 -15.93 -0.42 14.70
N HIS A 375 -15.86 -1.04 13.51
CA HIS A 375 -15.47 -2.44 13.39
C HIS A 375 -13.98 -2.63 13.75
N LYS A 376 -13.12 -1.71 13.29
CA LYS A 376 -11.68 -1.73 13.62
C LYS A 376 -11.44 -1.54 15.12
N GLU A 377 -12.19 -0.68 15.78
CA GLU A 377 -12.12 -0.51 17.25
C GLU A 377 -12.53 -1.78 17.99
N LYS A 378 -13.60 -2.45 17.55
CA LYS A 378 -14.01 -3.74 18.13
C LYS A 378 -12.95 -4.81 17.96
N ILE A 379 -12.37 -4.95 16.77
CA ILE A 379 -11.27 -5.89 16.50
C ILE A 379 -10.11 -5.59 17.45
N LYS A 380 -9.70 -4.33 17.58
CA LYS A 380 -8.63 -3.92 18.51
C LYS A 380 -8.96 -4.24 19.98
N ALA A 381 -10.21 -4.02 20.38
CA ALA A 381 -10.63 -4.32 21.75
C ALA A 381 -10.61 -5.82 22.07
N MET A 382 -10.98 -6.68 21.12
CA MET A 382 -10.97 -8.14 21.25
C MET A 382 -9.55 -8.73 21.29
N SER A 383 -8.60 -8.06 20.62
CA SER A 383 -7.29 -8.61 20.29
C SER A 383 -6.15 -8.07 21.14
N LYS A 384 -6.42 -7.67 22.40
CA LYS A 384 -5.36 -7.17 23.29
C LYS A 384 -4.23 -8.19 23.50
N ASN A 385 -4.57 -9.46 23.66
CA ASN A 385 -3.67 -10.58 23.95
C ASN A 385 -3.71 -11.65 22.85
N ILE A 386 -4.29 -11.34 21.70
CA ILE A 386 -4.57 -12.29 20.62
C ILE A 386 -3.81 -11.81 19.37
N ASP A 387 -3.31 -12.74 18.60
CA ASP A 387 -2.65 -12.46 17.33
C ASP A 387 -3.62 -11.87 16.30
N ILE A 388 -3.17 -10.84 15.60
CA ILE A 388 -3.89 -10.24 14.47
C ILE A 388 -3.06 -10.37 13.21
N LEU A 389 -3.66 -10.96 12.19
CA LEU A 389 -3.13 -11.01 10.85
C LEU A 389 -4.10 -10.30 9.90
N THR A 390 -3.64 -9.23 9.25
CA THR A 390 -4.47 -8.46 8.35
C THR A 390 -3.93 -8.53 6.92
N THR A 391 -4.82 -8.43 5.92
CA THR A 391 -4.40 -8.32 4.52
C THR A 391 -4.95 -7.07 3.86
N SER A 392 -4.24 -6.60 2.83
CA SER A 392 -4.70 -5.54 1.95
C SER A 392 -4.17 -5.75 0.53
N ALA A 393 -5.04 -5.51 -0.47
CA ALA A 393 -4.62 -5.45 -1.87
C ALA A 393 -3.87 -4.14 -2.18
N THR A 394 -4.21 -3.06 -1.46
CA THR A 394 -3.57 -1.76 -1.60
C THR A 394 -3.17 -1.25 -0.22
N PRO A 395 -1.87 -0.99 0.03
CA PRO A 395 -1.48 -0.36 1.28
C PRO A 395 -2.14 1.01 1.36
N ILE A 396 -3.00 1.21 2.37
CA ILE A 396 -3.59 2.52 2.61
C ILE A 396 -2.49 3.42 3.19
N PRO A 397 -2.41 4.71 2.81
CA PRO A 397 -1.40 5.64 3.34
C PRO A 397 -1.29 5.64 4.87
N ARG A 398 -2.42 5.48 5.57
CA ARG A 398 -2.46 5.37 7.03
C ARG A 398 -1.79 4.11 7.55
N THR A 399 -2.01 2.96 6.89
CA THR A 399 -1.40 1.68 7.26
C THR A 399 0.10 1.69 6.97
N LEU A 400 0.49 2.30 5.85
CA LEU A 400 1.89 2.53 5.50
C LEU A 400 2.57 3.45 6.53
N TYR A 401 1.89 4.52 6.96
CA TYR A 401 2.40 5.41 8.00
C TYR A 401 2.59 4.69 9.35
N MET A 402 1.63 3.84 9.75
CA MET A 402 1.73 3.03 10.97
C MET A 402 2.89 2.05 10.93
N SER A 403 3.21 1.51 9.77
CA SER A 403 4.35 0.59 9.58
C SER A 403 5.68 1.30 9.57
N LEU A 404 5.76 2.45 8.91
CA LEU A 404 6.96 3.29 8.93
C LEU A 404 7.31 3.76 10.35
N THR A 405 6.31 3.87 11.23
CA THR A 405 6.51 4.19 12.65
C THR A 405 6.83 2.97 13.52
N GLY A 406 6.92 1.76 12.93
CA GLY A 406 7.17 0.51 13.65
C GLY A 406 6.00 -0.02 14.49
N ALA A 407 4.81 0.57 14.34
CA ALA A 407 3.62 0.20 15.12
C ALA A 407 2.93 -1.08 14.63
N LYS A 408 3.24 -1.55 13.42
CA LYS A 408 2.69 -2.78 12.82
C LYS A 408 3.76 -3.42 11.91
N ALA A 409 3.96 -4.72 12.05
CA ALA A 409 4.85 -5.46 11.15
C ALA A 409 4.22 -5.60 9.76
N ILE A 410 5.02 -5.50 8.69
CA ILE A 410 4.54 -5.68 7.30
C ILE A 410 5.36 -6.72 6.58
N SER A 411 4.65 -7.60 5.84
CA SER A 411 5.23 -8.45 4.80
C SER A 411 4.57 -8.09 3.46
N THR A 412 5.38 -7.91 2.41
CA THR A 412 4.90 -7.51 1.08
C THR A 412 5.11 -8.64 0.07
N LEU A 413 4.06 -8.93 -0.70
CA LEU A 413 4.10 -9.86 -1.82
C LEU A 413 4.18 -9.04 -3.11
N ASN A 414 5.37 -8.94 -3.70
CA ASN A 414 5.63 -8.16 -4.92
C ASN A 414 5.81 -9.05 -6.15
N THR A 415 6.11 -10.33 -5.94
CA THR A 415 6.36 -11.29 -7.01
C THR A 415 5.05 -12.01 -7.37
N PRO A 416 4.56 -11.89 -8.62
CA PRO A 416 3.37 -12.62 -9.06
C PRO A 416 3.66 -14.12 -9.12
N PRO A 417 2.67 -15.00 -8.82
CA PRO A 417 2.78 -16.45 -9.00
C PRO A 417 3.05 -16.83 -10.47
N MET A 418 3.67 -17.98 -10.70
CA MET A 418 3.90 -18.49 -12.04
C MET A 418 2.59 -18.61 -12.82
N GLY A 419 2.62 -18.21 -14.10
CA GLY A 419 1.46 -18.27 -14.99
C GLY A 419 0.51 -17.07 -14.90
N ARG A 420 0.72 -16.12 -14.00
CA ARG A 420 -0.06 -14.88 -13.99
C ARG A 420 0.35 -13.96 -15.13
N VAL A 421 -0.58 -13.74 -16.05
CA VAL A 421 -0.40 -12.80 -17.15
C VAL A 421 -0.80 -11.38 -16.67
N PRO A 422 0.01 -10.34 -16.90
CA PRO A 422 -0.36 -8.97 -16.56
C PRO A 422 -1.63 -8.52 -17.27
N ILE A 423 -2.45 -7.72 -16.58
CA ILE A 423 -3.65 -7.13 -17.17
C ILE A 423 -3.23 -6.05 -18.16
N GLN A 424 -3.70 -6.16 -19.41
CA GLN A 424 -3.54 -5.10 -20.40
C GLN A 424 -4.62 -4.04 -20.17
N THR A 425 -4.21 -2.87 -19.70
CA THR A 425 -5.10 -1.75 -19.46
C THR A 425 -5.10 -0.82 -20.67
N MET A 426 -6.30 -0.49 -21.17
CA MET A 426 -6.50 0.53 -22.20
C MET A 426 -7.31 1.68 -21.59
N ILE A 427 -6.84 2.91 -21.78
CA ILE A 427 -7.51 4.13 -21.33
C ILE A 427 -7.87 4.94 -22.56
N GLY A 428 -9.13 5.33 -22.68
CA GLY A 428 -9.63 6.10 -23.82
C GLY A 428 -11.05 6.56 -23.61
N GLU A 429 -11.56 7.30 -24.56
CA GLU A 429 -12.97 7.71 -24.60
C GLU A 429 -13.88 6.51 -24.83
N TYR A 430 -15.17 6.66 -24.45
CA TYR A 430 -16.17 5.64 -24.67
C TYR A 430 -16.33 5.36 -26.17
N SER A 431 -16.05 4.13 -26.61
CA SER A 431 -16.22 3.66 -27.99
C SER A 431 -17.02 2.35 -28.02
N PRO A 432 -18.20 2.35 -28.65
CA PRO A 432 -18.98 1.14 -28.84
C PRO A 432 -18.21 0.03 -29.59
N GLU A 433 -17.36 0.41 -30.56
CA GLU A 433 -16.55 -0.50 -31.36
C GLU A 433 -15.50 -1.21 -30.52
N LEU A 434 -14.83 -0.46 -29.63
CA LEU A 434 -13.84 -1.01 -28.70
C LEU A 434 -14.49 -1.99 -27.73
N ILE A 435 -15.65 -1.61 -27.17
CA ILE A 435 -16.41 -2.46 -26.26
C ILE A 435 -16.86 -3.75 -26.96
N GLN A 436 -17.41 -3.63 -28.19
CA GLN A 436 -17.80 -4.78 -28.96
C GLN A 436 -16.63 -5.72 -29.23
N ALA A 437 -15.49 -5.19 -29.65
CA ALA A 437 -14.29 -5.97 -29.92
C ALA A 437 -13.77 -6.68 -28.66
N ALA A 438 -13.74 -6.00 -27.52
CA ALA A 438 -13.31 -6.56 -26.25
C ALA A 438 -14.23 -7.70 -25.80
N ILE A 439 -15.56 -7.49 -25.84
CA ILE A 439 -16.54 -8.53 -25.48
C ILE A 439 -16.43 -9.75 -26.41
N LYS A 440 -16.35 -9.54 -27.72
CA LYS A 440 -16.21 -10.64 -28.70
C LYS A 440 -14.93 -11.43 -28.48
N LYS A 441 -13.81 -10.73 -28.18
CA LYS A 441 -12.53 -11.39 -27.86
C LYS A 441 -12.66 -12.31 -26.65
N GLU A 442 -13.29 -11.84 -25.57
CA GLU A 442 -13.48 -12.66 -24.36
C GLU A 442 -14.41 -13.85 -24.61
N LEU A 443 -15.53 -13.63 -25.29
CA LEU A 443 -16.48 -14.70 -25.61
C LEU A 443 -15.87 -15.77 -26.52
N SER A 444 -15.00 -15.40 -27.47
CA SER A 444 -14.35 -16.34 -28.37
C SER A 444 -13.43 -17.34 -27.67
N ARG A 445 -12.91 -16.97 -26.50
CA ARG A 445 -12.08 -17.84 -25.65
C ARG A 445 -12.85 -18.50 -24.49
N GLY A 446 -14.19 -18.37 -24.47
CA GLY A 446 -15.03 -18.88 -23.40
C GLY A 446 -14.95 -18.06 -22.10
N GLY A 447 -14.43 -16.84 -22.17
CA GLY A 447 -14.30 -15.94 -21.03
C GLY A 447 -15.59 -15.20 -20.70
N GLN A 448 -15.56 -14.46 -19.59
CA GLN A 448 -16.65 -13.65 -19.07
C GLN A 448 -16.21 -12.18 -18.97
N VAL A 449 -17.18 -11.25 -18.97
CA VAL A 449 -16.90 -9.82 -18.97
C VAL A 449 -17.65 -9.12 -17.83
N TYR A 450 -16.93 -8.36 -17.00
CA TYR A 450 -17.54 -7.40 -16.09
C TYR A 450 -17.62 -6.04 -16.77
N PHE A 451 -18.82 -5.46 -16.82
CA PHE A 451 -19.05 -4.11 -17.29
C PHE A 451 -19.50 -3.24 -16.13
N LEU A 452 -18.63 -2.32 -15.67
CA LEU A 452 -18.93 -1.43 -14.56
C LEU A 452 -19.59 -0.14 -15.05
N HIS A 453 -20.71 0.23 -14.43
CA HIS A 453 -21.40 1.49 -14.69
C HIS A 453 -21.79 2.17 -13.37
N ASN A 454 -21.53 3.48 -13.24
CA ASN A 454 -21.68 4.20 -11.97
C ASN A 454 -23.15 4.55 -11.60
N HIS A 455 -24.05 4.60 -12.59
CA HIS A 455 -25.41 5.02 -12.40
C HIS A 455 -26.38 3.84 -12.52
N ILE A 456 -27.03 3.50 -11.39
CA ILE A 456 -27.98 2.37 -11.34
C ILE A 456 -29.14 2.56 -12.31
N ASP A 457 -29.67 3.78 -12.40
CA ASP A 457 -30.84 4.13 -13.23
C ASP A 457 -30.57 3.88 -14.74
N GLN A 458 -29.32 3.96 -15.16
CA GLN A 458 -28.90 3.81 -16.56
C GLN A 458 -28.46 2.35 -16.90
N MET A 459 -28.34 1.46 -15.90
CA MET A 459 -27.85 0.10 -16.12
C MET A 459 -28.73 -0.68 -17.09
N ALA A 460 -30.05 -0.53 -17.05
CA ALA A 460 -30.96 -1.20 -17.95
C ALA A 460 -30.80 -0.72 -19.41
N THR A 461 -30.62 0.59 -19.61
CA THR A 461 -30.35 1.19 -20.91
C THR A 461 -29.03 0.70 -21.49
N MET A 462 -27.96 0.75 -20.67
CA MET A 462 -26.64 0.27 -21.04
C MET A 462 -26.64 -1.23 -21.38
N SER A 463 -27.34 -2.05 -20.60
CA SER A 463 -27.51 -3.47 -20.88
C SER A 463 -28.19 -3.72 -22.25
N SER A 464 -29.21 -2.93 -22.59
CA SER A 464 -29.87 -3.00 -23.89
C SER A 464 -28.96 -2.56 -25.03
N GLU A 465 -28.14 -1.56 -24.82
CA GLU A 465 -27.13 -1.10 -25.79
C GLU A 465 -26.08 -2.18 -26.05
N ILE A 466 -25.51 -2.79 -25.01
CA ILE A 466 -24.54 -3.87 -25.13
C ILE A 466 -25.17 -5.09 -25.85
N SER A 467 -26.45 -5.41 -25.58
CA SER A 467 -27.15 -6.47 -26.26
C SER A 467 -27.33 -6.23 -27.77
N ARG A 468 -27.45 -4.94 -28.19
CA ARG A 468 -27.46 -4.57 -29.63
C ARG A 468 -26.10 -4.67 -30.26
N LEU A 469 -25.04 -4.27 -29.53
CA LEU A 469 -23.67 -4.34 -30.01
C LEU A 469 -23.20 -5.79 -30.20
N VAL A 470 -23.61 -6.70 -29.32
CA VAL A 470 -23.24 -8.13 -29.38
C VAL A 470 -24.50 -8.99 -29.24
N PRO A 471 -25.19 -9.29 -30.36
CA PRO A 471 -26.39 -10.12 -30.35
C PRO A 471 -26.12 -11.52 -29.80
N GLY A 472 -27.05 -12.04 -28.99
CA GLY A 472 -26.95 -13.38 -28.40
C GLY A 472 -26.18 -13.50 -27.11
N ILE A 473 -25.61 -12.39 -26.60
CA ILE A 473 -24.93 -12.35 -25.30
C ILE A 473 -25.92 -12.50 -24.13
N ARG A 474 -25.55 -13.25 -23.10
CA ARG A 474 -26.29 -13.36 -21.85
C ARG A 474 -25.78 -12.30 -20.88
N ILE A 475 -26.65 -11.35 -20.50
CA ILE A 475 -26.31 -10.26 -19.58
C ILE A 475 -27.09 -10.42 -18.28
N ARG A 476 -26.44 -10.21 -17.15
CA ARG A 476 -27.05 -10.05 -15.83
C ARG A 476 -26.66 -8.72 -15.23
N ILE A 477 -27.61 -8.06 -14.56
CA ILE A 477 -27.38 -6.80 -13.87
C ILE A 477 -27.25 -7.08 -12.38
N ALA A 478 -26.24 -6.48 -11.74
CA ALA A 478 -26.02 -6.56 -10.30
C ALA A 478 -25.67 -5.17 -9.74
N HIS A 479 -26.33 -4.75 -8.64
CA HIS A 479 -26.06 -3.47 -7.99
C HIS A 479 -26.39 -3.50 -6.49
N GLY A 480 -25.86 -2.54 -5.72
CA GLY A 480 -25.91 -2.52 -4.25
C GLY A 480 -27.31 -2.35 -3.65
N GLN A 481 -28.33 -1.91 -4.41
CA GLN A 481 -29.73 -1.79 -3.95
C GLN A 481 -30.52 -3.09 -4.12
N MET A 482 -29.96 -4.11 -4.75
CA MET A 482 -30.62 -5.41 -4.89
C MET A 482 -30.72 -6.13 -3.53
N LYS A 483 -31.75 -6.97 -3.39
CA LYS A 483 -31.84 -7.87 -2.24
C LYS A 483 -30.62 -8.79 -2.21
N PRO A 484 -30.02 -9.01 -1.03
CA PRO A 484 -28.78 -9.81 -0.92
C PRO A 484 -28.85 -11.18 -1.59
N LYS A 485 -29.99 -11.88 -1.44
CA LYS A 485 -30.19 -13.21 -2.07
C LYS A 485 -30.19 -13.13 -3.60
N THR A 486 -30.87 -12.13 -4.18
CA THR A 486 -30.91 -11.94 -5.63
C THR A 486 -29.53 -11.60 -6.19
N LEU A 487 -28.75 -10.78 -5.45
CA LEU A 487 -27.39 -10.45 -5.82
C LEU A 487 -26.50 -11.72 -5.81
N GLU A 488 -26.65 -12.57 -4.79
CA GLU A 488 -25.96 -13.85 -4.70
C GLU A 488 -26.32 -14.78 -5.86
N ASP A 489 -27.60 -14.96 -6.15
CA ASP A 489 -28.09 -15.78 -7.27
C ASP A 489 -27.49 -15.32 -8.61
N VAL A 490 -27.38 -13.99 -8.82
CA VAL A 490 -26.74 -13.43 -10.01
C VAL A 490 -25.24 -13.79 -10.04
N MET A 491 -24.52 -13.62 -8.93
CA MET A 491 -23.08 -13.85 -8.85
C MET A 491 -22.72 -15.34 -8.97
N VAL A 492 -23.55 -16.23 -8.41
CA VAL A 492 -23.36 -17.69 -8.51
C VAL A 492 -23.66 -18.19 -9.92
N SER A 493 -24.63 -17.57 -10.61
CA SER A 493 -24.98 -17.94 -11.99
C SER A 493 -24.06 -17.37 -13.05
N PHE A 494 -23.22 -16.41 -12.68
CA PHE A 494 -22.18 -15.79 -13.51
C PHE A 494 -20.91 -16.62 -13.45
#